data_f984cd7b7f811822aa5938a5378f7e8d
#
_entry.id   f984cd7b7f811822aa5938a5378f7e8d
#
_cell.length_a   1.000
_cell.length_b   1.000
_cell.length_c   1.000
_cell.angle_alpha   90.00
_cell.angle_beta   90.00
_cell.angle_gamma   90.00
#
_symmetry.space_group_name_H-M   'P 1'
#
loop_
_entity.id
_entity.type
_entity.pdbx_description
1 polymer ?
#
loop_
_entity_poly.entity_id
_entity_poly.type
_entity_poly.pdbx_seq_one_letter_code
_entity_poly.pdbx_strand_id
1 'polypeptide(L)'
;MVGGVHILPFFPSSGDRGFAPMDYSKVDEAFGDWSDIEALSQDYYLMFDFMINHISAKSPYFLDFLEKKDESAYADLFIRYKKFWPNGEPTQEDVDLIYKRKPRAPYRIAKFADGSEEKVWCTFDEQQIDLDVTTETTRRFIQENLEQLADHGTSIIRLDAFAYANKKIGTNCFFVEPDIWETLHFPRQLLAPKRVEILPEIHEHYTIQQKIAEQDYYVYDFALPMLVLHALYSGNVNRLVHWMEICPHKQFTTLYTEWSMSRTC
;
A
#
# COMPACT_ATOMS: atom_id res chain seq x y z
N MET A 1 -10.96 26.21 8.83
CA MET A 1 -11.54 25.03 9.51
C MET A 1 -11.07 23.81 8.74
N VAL A 2 -10.53 22.80 9.41
CA VAL A 2 -10.07 21.55 8.78
C VAL A 2 -11.27 20.62 8.71
N GLY A 3 -11.55 20.05 7.53
CA GLY A 3 -12.70 19.16 7.32
C GLY A 3 -12.36 17.68 7.40
N GLY A 4 -11.07 17.32 7.24
CA GLY A 4 -10.61 15.94 7.30
C GLY A 4 -9.21 15.81 7.89
N VAL A 5 -8.88 14.63 8.40
CA VAL A 5 -7.61 14.31 9.03
C VAL A 5 -7.10 12.96 8.50
N HIS A 6 -5.85 12.92 8.05
CA HIS A 6 -5.14 11.68 7.81
C HIS A 6 -4.45 11.25 9.11
N ILE A 7 -4.91 10.16 9.69
CA ILE A 7 -4.25 9.54 10.84
C ILE A 7 -3.25 8.54 10.27
N LEU A 8 -1.95 8.84 10.44
CA LEU A 8 -0.87 7.94 10.05
C LEU A 8 -1.02 6.58 10.74
N PRO A 9 -0.38 5.50 10.25
CA PRO A 9 -0.63 4.17 10.78
C PRO A 9 -0.52 4.10 12.29
N PHE A 10 -1.65 3.82 12.92
CA PHE A 10 -1.85 3.81 14.38
C PHE A 10 -2.06 2.39 14.94
N PHE A 11 -1.87 1.39 14.10
CA PHE A 11 -1.96 -0.03 14.48
C PHE A 11 -0.68 -0.50 15.15
N PRO A 12 -0.72 -1.60 15.95
CA PRO A 12 0.49 -2.26 16.42
C PRO A 12 1.43 -2.57 15.26
N SER A 13 2.65 -2.08 15.33
CA SER A 13 3.62 -2.20 14.25
C SER A 13 4.99 -2.64 14.77
N SER A 14 5.73 -3.39 13.96
CA SER A 14 7.08 -3.82 14.30
C SER A 14 8.16 -2.88 13.80
N GLY A 15 7.81 -1.85 13.03
CA GLY A 15 8.80 -0.93 12.47
C GLY A 15 8.23 0.01 11.42
N ASP A 16 9.12 0.70 10.74
CA ASP A 16 8.83 1.65 9.67
C ASP A 16 7.76 2.69 10.05
N ARG A 17 7.81 3.18 11.30
CA ARG A 17 6.91 4.23 11.82
C ARG A 17 5.42 3.92 11.65
N GLY A 18 5.03 2.63 11.81
CA GLY A 18 3.66 2.17 11.63
C GLY A 18 3.43 1.41 10.31
N PHE A 19 4.28 1.59 9.28
CA PHE A 19 4.11 0.94 7.97
C PHE A 19 4.57 -0.52 7.91
N ALA A 20 4.84 -1.16 9.05
CA ALA A 20 4.98 -2.60 9.20
C ALA A 20 3.94 -3.13 10.18
N PRO A 21 2.63 -3.06 9.85
CA PRO A 21 1.55 -3.41 10.77
C PRO A 21 1.60 -4.89 11.13
N MET A 22 1.35 -5.18 12.40
CA MET A 22 1.21 -6.55 12.88
C MET A 22 -0.25 -7.00 12.88
N ASP A 23 -1.16 -6.08 13.17
CA ASP A 23 -2.56 -6.38 13.38
C ASP A 23 -3.40 -5.12 13.13
N TYR A 24 -4.42 -5.21 12.29
CA TYR A 24 -5.35 -4.11 12.02
C TYR A 24 -6.56 -4.13 12.97
N SER A 25 -6.73 -5.18 13.78
CA SER A 25 -7.92 -5.33 14.62
C SER A 25 -7.96 -4.38 15.81
N LYS A 26 -6.87 -3.70 16.12
CA LYS A 26 -6.75 -2.83 17.28
C LYS A 26 -5.84 -1.64 17.02
N VAL A 27 -6.08 -0.59 17.79
CA VAL A 27 -5.19 0.57 17.90
C VAL A 27 -3.99 0.18 18.78
N ASP A 28 -2.81 0.70 18.47
CA ASP A 28 -1.64 0.57 19.37
C ASP A 28 -1.91 1.34 20.67
N GLU A 29 -1.65 0.71 21.80
CA GLU A 29 -1.92 1.27 23.13
C GLU A 29 -1.29 2.65 23.38
N ALA A 30 -0.23 2.98 22.65
CA ALA A 30 0.41 4.30 22.71
C ALA A 30 -0.45 5.42 22.11
N PHE A 31 -1.45 5.08 21.28
CA PHE A 31 -2.31 6.03 20.56
C PHE A 31 -3.77 6.03 21.02
N GLY A 32 -4.11 5.21 22.01
CA GLY A 32 -5.47 5.10 22.51
C GLY A 32 -6.18 3.83 22.07
N ASP A 33 -7.47 3.94 21.75
CA ASP A 33 -8.29 2.82 21.30
C ASP A 33 -9.27 3.25 20.19
N TRP A 34 -10.09 2.30 19.72
CA TRP A 34 -11.07 2.56 18.67
C TRP A 34 -12.11 3.62 19.05
N SER A 35 -12.43 3.77 20.34
CA SER A 35 -13.40 4.78 20.78
C SER A 35 -12.88 6.21 20.59
N ASP A 36 -11.56 6.42 20.71
CA ASP A 36 -10.93 7.70 20.41
C ASP A 36 -10.99 8.02 18.92
N ILE A 37 -10.73 7.03 18.07
CA ILE A 37 -10.81 7.16 16.61
C ILE A 37 -12.25 7.43 16.17
N GLU A 38 -13.22 6.67 16.69
CA GLU A 38 -14.65 6.85 16.39
C GLU A 38 -15.17 8.22 16.84
N ALA A 39 -14.68 8.74 17.97
CA ALA A 39 -15.02 10.09 18.42
C ALA A 39 -14.54 11.14 17.41
N LEU A 40 -13.33 11.00 16.84
CA LEU A 40 -12.84 11.91 15.80
C LEU A 40 -13.66 11.82 14.52
N SER A 41 -14.21 10.66 14.17
CA SER A 41 -15.01 10.47 12.96
C SER A 41 -16.35 11.24 12.99
N GLN A 42 -16.81 11.66 14.16
CA GLN A 42 -18.04 12.46 14.29
C GLN A 42 -17.84 13.91 13.79
N ASP A 43 -16.61 14.41 13.86
CA ASP A 43 -16.29 15.81 13.54
C ASP A 43 -15.49 15.97 12.26
N TYR A 44 -14.80 14.90 11.80
CA TYR A 44 -13.86 14.94 10.69
C TYR A 44 -14.05 13.78 9.72
N TYR A 45 -13.79 14.01 8.43
CA TYR A 45 -13.50 12.94 7.50
C TYR A 45 -12.14 12.33 7.83
N LEU A 46 -12.11 11.04 8.14
CA LEU A 46 -10.87 10.36 8.50
C LEU A 46 -10.29 9.58 7.32
N MET A 47 -8.97 9.67 7.16
CA MET A 47 -8.23 8.81 6.24
C MET A 47 -7.31 7.89 7.04
N PHE A 48 -7.36 6.57 6.73
CA PHE A 48 -6.49 5.56 7.32
C PHE A 48 -5.64 4.90 6.23
N ASP A 49 -4.44 4.45 6.63
CA ASP A 49 -3.57 3.66 5.77
C ASP A 49 -3.93 2.17 5.83
N PHE A 50 -3.90 1.52 4.68
CA PHE A 50 -3.88 0.08 4.55
C PHE A 50 -2.72 -0.36 3.66
N MET A 51 -1.78 -1.12 4.22
CA MET A 51 -0.61 -1.63 3.51
C MET A 51 -1.01 -2.84 2.67
N ILE A 52 -1.49 -2.59 1.44
CA ILE A 52 -2.00 -3.64 0.55
C ILE A 52 -0.90 -4.57 0.03
N ASN A 53 0.35 -4.08 -0.01
CA ASN A 53 1.48 -4.85 -0.51
C ASN A 53 2.09 -5.80 0.52
N HIS A 54 2.04 -5.49 1.81
CA HIS A 54 2.81 -6.22 2.83
C HIS A 54 2.21 -6.15 4.22
N ILE A 55 2.66 -7.05 5.09
CA ILE A 55 2.39 -7.04 6.52
C ILE A 55 3.67 -7.35 7.30
N SER A 56 3.68 -7.05 8.60
CA SER A 56 4.83 -7.32 9.46
C SER A 56 5.24 -8.79 9.50
N ALA A 57 6.56 -9.03 9.51
CA ALA A 57 7.14 -10.33 9.84
C ALA A 57 6.85 -10.80 11.28
N LYS A 58 6.31 -9.93 12.13
CA LYS A 58 5.86 -10.24 13.50
C LYS A 58 4.33 -10.33 13.60
N SER A 59 3.63 -10.27 12.48
CA SER A 59 2.17 -10.46 12.46
C SER A 59 1.81 -11.88 12.89
N PRO A 60 0.66 -12.08 13.58
CA PRO A 60 0.17 -13.41 13.93
C PRO A 60 0.04 -14.32 12.71
N TYR A 61 -0.29 -13.77 11.55
CA TYR A 61 -0.42 -14.50 10.28
C TYR A 61 0.91 -15.09 9.81
N PHE A 62 1.99 -14.30 9.84
CA PHE A 62 3.31 -14.79 9.43
C PHE A 62 3.92 -15.72 10.47
N LEU A 63 3.69 -15.49 11.75
CA LEU A 63 4.14 -16.38 12.83
C LEU A 63 3.45 -17.75 12.74
N ASP A 64 2.14 -17.81 12.48
CA ASP A 64 1.43 -19.07 12.25
C ASP A 64 1.97 -19.80 11.02
N PHE A 65 2.27 -19.06 9.95
CA PHE A 65 2.92 -19.63 8.76
C PHE A 65 4.31 -20.20 9.05
N LEU A 66 5.13 -19.52 9.87
CA LEU A 66 6.44 -20.05 10.28
C LEU A 66 6.32 -21.30 11.14
N GLU A 67 5.27 -21.41 11.97
CA GLU A 67 5.03 -22.57 12.83
C GLU A 67 4.49 -23.76 12.04
N LYS A 68 3.46 -23.56 11.18
CA LYS A 68 2.68 -24.62 10.54
C LYS A 68 3.02 -24.86 9.07
N LYS A 69 3.76 -23.95 8.42
CA LYS A 69 4.16 -24.01 7.03
C LYS A 69 2.96 -24.20 6.07
N ASP A 70 2.93 -25.31 5.34
CA ASP A 70 1.85 -25.61 4.38
C ASP A 70 0.51 -25.97 5.05
N GLU A 71 0.49 -26.27 6.34
CA GLU A 71 -0.72 -26.53 7.14
C GLU A 71 -1.32 -25.22 7.72
N SER A 72 -0.62 -24.11 7.62
CA SER A 72 -1.14 -22.81 8.01
C SER A 72 -2.29 -22.37 7.13
N ALA A 73 -3.36 -21.85 7.73
CA ALA A 73 -4.44 -21.19 6.99
C ALA A 73 -3.96 -19.96 6.21
N TYR A 74 -2.78 -19.46 6.52
CA TYR A 74 -2.15 -18.27 5.92
C TYR A 74 -0.99 -18.61 4.99
N ALA A 75 -0.77 -19.88 4.65
CA ALA A 75 0.36 -20.31 3.80
C ALA A 75 0.34 -19.66 2.41
N ASP A 76 -0.85 -19.36 1.89
CA ASP A 76 -1.05 -18.71 0.60
C ASP A 76 -1.26 -17.18 0.72
N LEU A 77 -1.11 -16.60 1.92
CA LEU A 77 -1.12 -15.16 2.12
C LEU A 77 0.17 -14.52 1.61
N PHE A 78 1.28 -15.26 1.56
CA PHE A 78 2.61 -14.74 1.30
C PHE A 78 3.17 -15.24 -0.03
N ILE A 79 3.90 -14.37 -0.73
CA ILE A 79 4.58 -14.76 -1.97
C ILE A 79 5.82 -15.58 -1.63
N ARG A 80 5.74 -16.87 -1.87
CA ARG A 80 6.82 -17.84 -1.65
C ARG A 80 7.61 -18.04 -2.94
N TYR A 81 8.92 -17.79 -2.93
CA TYR A 81 9.79 -17.93 -4.11
C TYR A 81 9.67 -19.28 -4.78
N LYS A 82 9.62 -20.35 -3.97
CA LYS A 82 9.48 -21.73 -4.43
C LYS A 82 8.20 -21.99 -5.23
N LYS A 83 7.10 -21.27 -4.90
CA LYS A 83 5.83 -21.38 -5.63
C LYS A 83 5.74 -20.39 -6.79
N PHE A 84 6.34 -19.22 -6.62
CA PHE A 84 6.27 -18.13 -7.60
C PHE A 84 7.15 -18.38 -8.83
N TRP A 85 8.41 -18.78 -8.63
CA TRP A 85 9.35 -19.00 -9.74
C TRP A 85 9.26 -20.43 -10.28
N PRO A 86 9.26 -20.64 -11.62
CA PRO A 86 9.10 -21.98 -12.23
C PRO A 86 10.07 -23.04 -11.72
N ASN A 87 11.31 -22.63 -11.38
CA ASN A 87 12.35 -23.50 -10.84
C ASN A 87 12.62 -23.24 -9.35
N GLY A 88 11.70 -22.55 -8.66
CA GLY A 88 11.84 -22.16 -7.26
C GLY A 88 12.76 -20.98 -6.99
N GLU A 89 13.47 -20.48 -7.99
CA GLU A 89 14.39 -19.36 -7.92
C GLU A 89 14.33 -18.52 -9.20
N PRO A 90 14.51 -17.18 -9.12
CA PRO A 90 14.62 -16.31 -10.28
C PRO A 90 15.94 -16.53 -11.02
N THR A 91 15.94 -16.25 -12.30
CA THR A 91 17.18 -16.02 -13.05
C THR A 91 17.77 -14.64 -12.70
N GLN A 92 19.02 -14.40 -13.10
CA GLN A 92 19.61 -13.06 -12.90
C GLN A 92 18.85 -12.01 -13.73
N GLU A 93 18.38 -12.39 -14.93
CA GLU A 93 17.56 -11.51 -15.79
C GLU A 93 16.24 -11.13 -15.10
N ASP A 94 15.56 -12.08 -14.46
CA ASP A 94 14.35 -11.80 -13.68
C ASP A 94 14.63 -10.80 -12.55
N VAL A 95 15.72 -11.02 -11.80
CA VAL A 95 16.12 -10.11 -10.71
C VAL A 95 16.45 -8.71 -11.22
N ASP A 96 17.12 -8.61 -12.38
CA ASP A 96 17.49 -7.32 -12.94
C ASP A 96 16.31 -6.54 -13.49
N LEU A 97 15.29 -7.25 -13.96
CA LEU A 97 14.04 -6.66 -14.44
C LEU A 97 13.20 -6.03 -13.31
N ILE A 98 13.20 -6.61 -12.11
CA ILE A 98 12.38 -6.15 -10.99
C ILE A 98 12.70 -4.69 -10.63
N TYR A 99 11.66 -3.87 -10.48
CA TYR A 99 11.76 -2.50 -9.94
C TYR A 99 12.07 -2.55 -8.43
N LYS A 100 13.35 -2.56 -8.12
CA LYS A 100 13.85 -2.77 -6.75
C LYS A 100 13.92 -1.47 -5.95
N ARG A 101 13.42 -1.51 -4.73
CA ARG A 101 13.58 -0.39 -3.77
C ARG A 101 14.95 -0.41 -3.07
N LYS A 102 15.63 -1.54 -3.05
CA LYS A 102 16.98 -1.73 -2.49
C LYS A 102 17.86 -2.48 -3.50
N PRO A 103 19.18 -2.30 -3.48
CA PRO A 103 20.11 -2.92 -4.44
C PRO A 103 20.33 -4.41 -4.14
N ARG A 104 19.27 -5.16 -3.80
CA ARG A 104 19.29 -6.61 -3.56
C ARG A 104 18.03 -7.26 -4.09
N ALA A 105 18.06 -8.58 -4.27
CA ALA A 105 16.85 -9.32 -4.59
C ALA A 105 15.80 -9.17 -3.46
N PRO A 106 14.52 -9.02 -3.80
CA PRO A 106 13.47 -8.69 -2.85
C PRO A 106 12.97 -9.93 -2.08
N TYR A 107 13.82 -10.52 -1.22
CA TYR A 107 13.41 -11.64 -0.38
C TYR A 107 14.09 -11.61 1.00
N ARG A 108 13.50 -12.36 1.90
CA ARG A 108 14.13 -12.82 3.14
C ARG A 108 14.01 -14.34 3.29
N ILE A 109 14.83 -14.92 4.16
CA ILE A 109 14.69 -16.32 4.55
C ILE A 109 13.67 -16.45 5.66
N ALA A 110 12.61 -17.20 5.40
CA ALA A 110 11.66 -17.69 6.39
C ALA A 110 12.18 -19.00 6.97
N LYS A 111 12.36 -19.05 8.31
CA LYS A 111 12.80 -20.25 9.04
C LYS A 111 11.59 -20.86 9.72
N PHE A 112 11.25 -22.09 9.35
CA PHE A 112 10.12 -22.81 9.88
C PHE A 112 10.44 -23.59 11.15
N ALA A 113 9.41 -23.93 11.94
CA ALA A 113 9.57 -24.71 13.16
C ALA A 113 10.14 -26.12 12.92
N ASP A 114 9.94 -26.68 11.71
CA ASP A 114 10.51 -27.96 11.30
C ASP A 114 12.03 -27.89 10.95
N GLY A 115 12.63 -26.70 11.08
CA GLY A 115 14.04 -26.43 10.73
C GLY A 115 14.30 -26.18 9.25
N SER A 116 13.30 -26.27 8.40
CA SER A 116 13.44 -25.94 6.98
C SER A 116 13.44 -24.42 6.74
N GLU A 117 13.90 -24.01 5.56
CA GLU A 117 13.99 -22.61 5.18
C GLU A 117 13.39 -22.42 3.78
N GLU A 118 12.70 -21.29 3.56
CA GLU A 118 12.23 -20.85 2.25
C GLU A 118 12.46 -19.35 2.08
N LYS A 119 12.60 -18.90 0.82
CA LYS A 119 12.57 -17.48 0.48
C LYS A 119 11.13 -17.01 0.37
N VAL A 120 10.80 -15.92 1.06
CA VAL A 120 9.54 -15.18 0.91
C VAL A 120 9.84 -13.78 0.40
N TRP A 121 8.94 -13.24 -0.40
CA TRP A 121 9.13 -11.93 -1.01
C TRP A 121 9.07 -10.82 0.04
N CYS A 122 9.96 -9.83 -0.06
CA CYS A 122 9.91 -8.60 0.69
C CYS A 122 10.50 -7.44 -0.15
N THR A 123 9.62 -6.59 -0.63
CA THR A 123 9.99 -5.47 -1.51
C THR A 123 10.77 -4.39 -0.78
N PHE A 124 10.34 -4.01 0.42
CA PHE A 124 10.88 -2.86 1.16
C PHE A 124 11.90 -3.25 2.21
N ASP A 125 11.48 -3.95 3.25
CA ASP A 125 12.34 -4.36 4.36
C ASP A 125 12.09 -5.81 4.77
N GLU A 126 13.05 -6.42 5.47
CA GLU A 126 12.91 -7.80 5.98
C GLU A 126 11.82 -7.95 7.05
N GLN A 127 11.34 -6.83 7.60
CA GLN A 127 10.18 -6.81 8.51
C GLN A 127 8.85 -6.66 7.77
N GLN A 128 8.84 -6.46 6.45
CA GLN A 128 7.65 -6.24 5.63
C GLN A 128 7.54 -7.37 4.61
N ILE A 129 6.67 -8.35 4.89
CA ILE A 129 6.50 -9.55 4.05
C ILE A 129 5.39 -9.29 3.04
N ASP A 130 5.70 -9.43 1.76
CA ASP A 130 4.76 -9.14 0.69
C ASP A 130 3.63 -10.17 0.63
N LEU A 131 2.42 -9.65 0.41
CA LEU A 131 1.19 -10.40 0.29
C LEU A 131 1.00 -10.88 -1.15
N ASP A 132 0.48 -12.08 -1.33
CA ASP A 132 0.08 -12.59 -2.64
C ASP A 132 -1.37 -12.19 -2.94
N VAL A 133 -1.55 -11.03 -3.55
CA VAL A 133 -2.88 -10.47 -3.87
C VAL A 133 -3.68 -11.31 -4.88
N THR A 134 -3.08 -12.35 -5.45
CA THR A 134 -3.74 -13.25 -6.42
C THR A 134 -4.52 -14.37 -5.74
N THR A 135 -4.34 -14.58 -4.44
CA THR A 135 -4.94 -15.71 -3.72
C THR A 135 -6.24 -15.31 -3.00
N GLU A 136 -7.13 -16.29 -2.84
CA GLU A 136 -8.37 -16.11 -2.09
C GLU A 136 -8.12 -15.84 -0.60
N THR A 137 -7.03 -16.38 -0.05
CA THR A 137 -6.61 -16.11 1.33
C THR A 137 -6.29 -14.63 1.53
N THR A 138 -5.56 -14.02 0.61
CA THR A 138 -5.25 -12.58 0.65
C THR A 138 -6.50 -11.76 0.39
N ARG A 139 -7.36 -12.17 -0.55
CA ARG A 139 -8.61 -11.48 -0.83
C ARG A 139 -9.49 -11.38 0.43
N ARG A 140 -9.63 -12.49 1.17
CA ARG A 140 -10.34 -12.52 2.45
C ARG A 140 -9.69 -11.64 3.51
N PHE A 141 -8.36 -11.71 3.64
CA PHE A 141 -7.59 -10.85 4.54
C PHE A 141 -7.84 -9.37 4.25
N ILE A 142 -7.78 -8.94 2.99
CA ILE A 142 -8.06 -7.56 2.58
C ILE A 142 -9.52 -7.20 2.94
N GLN A 143 -10.47 -8.06 2.62
CA GLN A 143 -11.89 -7.82 2.90
C GLN A 143 -12.14 -7.60 4.40
N GLU A 144 -11.74 -8.55 5.24
CA GLU A 144 -11.97 -8.51 6.69
C GLU A 144 -11.40 -7.23 7.32
N ASN A 145 -10.18 -6.86 6.95
CA ASN A 145 -9.54 -5.68 7.51
C ASN A 145 -10.14 -4.37 6.96
N LEU A 146 -10.43 -4.27 5.67
CA LEU A 146 -11.02 -3.06 5.10
C LEU A 146 -12.46 -2.82 5.62
N GLU A 147 -13.27 -3.88 5.76
CA GLU A 147 -14.60 -3.77 6.35
C GLU A 147 -14.54 -3.29 7.80
N GLN A 148 -13.60 -3.81 8.59
CA GLN A 148 -13.36 -3.37 9.95
C GLN A 148 -12.95 -1.89 10.02
N LEU A 149 -12.00 -1.46 9.20
CA LEU A 149 -11.59 -0.04 9.17
C LEU A 149 -12.76 0.88 8.82
N ALA A 150 -13.60 0.46 7.87
CA ALA A 150 -14.80 1.20 7.49
C ALA A 150 -15.83 1.27 8.63
N ASP A 151 -15.97 0.21 9.44
CA ASP A 151 -16.88 0.17 10.58
C ASP A 151 -16.44 1.10 11.71
N HIS A 152 -15.16 1.43 11.80
CA HIS A 152 -14.60 2.40 12.74
C HIS A 152 -14.54 3.84 12.21
N GLY A 153 -15.29 4.15 11.13
CA GLY A 153 -15.57 5.53 10.72
C GLY A 153 -14.56 6.15 9.77
N THR A 154 -13.71 5.36 9.09
CA THR A 154 -12.89 5.91 8.01
C THR A 154 -13.76 6.40 6.85
N SER A 155 -13.37 7.49 6.22
CA SER A 155 -13.99 8.03 5.02
C SER A 155 -13.17 7.75 3.77
N ILE A 156 -11.86 7.59 3.93
CA ILE A 156 -10.91 7.32 2.85
C ILE A 156 -9.92 6.27 3.34
N ILE A 157 -9.66 5.26 2.52
CA ILE A 157 -8.55 4.32 2.73
C ILE A 157 -7.44 4.62 1.73
N ARG A 158 -6.27 4.97 2.26
CA ARG A 158 -5.05 5.08 1.48
C ARG A 158 -4.42 3.71 1.34
N LEU A 159 -4.35 3.21 0.10
CA LEU A 159 -3.65 1.96 -0.19
C LEU A 159 -2.15 2.24 -0.34
N ASP A 160 -1.39 1.99 0.72
CA ASP A 160 0.05 2.20 0.74
C ASP A 160 0.77 1.22 -0.18
N ALA A 161 1.81 1.72 -0.87
CA ALA A 161 2.66 0.94 -1.76
C ALA A 161 1.89 0.16 -2.85
N PHE A 162 0.74 0.68 -3.29
CA PHE A 162 -0.21 0.00 -4.17
C PHE A 162 0.43 -0.55 -5.44
N ALA A 163 1.31 0.24 -6.11
CA ALA A 163 1.93 -0.17 -7.37
C ALA A 163 2.79 -1.45 -7.28
N TYR A 164 3.20 -1.83 -6.08
CA TYR A 164 4.00 -3.03 -5.84
C TYR A 164 3.16 -4.28 -5.55
N ALA A 165 1.84 -4.17 -5.39
CA ALA A 165 0.99 -5.28 -4.94
C ALA A 165 1.04 -6.49 -5.89
N ASN A 166 0.96 -6.27 -7.19
CA ASN A 166 0.96 -7.35 -8.18
C ASN A 166 2.39 -7.72 -8.61
N LYS A 167 2.74 -9.02 -8.48
CA LYS A 167 3.99 -9.57 -9.00
C LYS A 167 3.67 -10.50 -10.17
N LYS A 168 4.49 -10.43 -11.24
CA LYS A 168 4.32 -11.26 -12.43
C LYS A 168 5.66 -11.52 -13.09
N ILE A 169 5.94 -12.78 -13.39
CA ILE A 169 7.16 -13.19 -14.10
C ILE A 169 7.24 -12.50 -15.46
N GLY A 170 8.44 -12.07 -15.84
CA GLY A 170 8.67 -11.36 -17.10
C GLY A 170 8.24 -9.89 -17.09
N THR A 171 7.89 -9.34 -15.91
CA THR A 171 7.60 -7.91 -15.71
C THR A 171 8.54 -7.31 -14.67
N ASN A 172 8.51 -5.98 -14.55
CA ASN A 172 9.25 -5.29 -13.49
C ASN A 172 8.58 -5.37 -12.10
N CYS A 173 7.46 -6.09 -11.96
CA CYS A 173 6.67 -6.21 -10.72
C CYS A 173 6.25 -4.86 -10.11
N PHE A 174 6.02 -3.85 -10.96
CA PHE A 174 5.56 -2.52 -10.58
C PHE A 174 4.47 -2.06 -11.53
N PHE A 175 3.30 -1.70 -11.01
CA PHE A 175 2.11 -1.30 -11.76
C PHE A 175 1.77 -2.27 -12.90
N VAL A 176 1.67 -3.55 -12.58
CA VAL A 176 1.52 -4.64 -13.56
C VAL A 176 0.12 -4.64 -14.16
N GLU A 177 -0.02 -4.08 -15.36
CA GLU A 177 -1.30 -4.10 -16.11
C GLU A 177 -1.47 -5.44 -16.86
N PRO A 178 -2.72 -5.99 -17.00
CA PRO A 178 -3.97 -5.40 -16.47
C PRO A 178 -4.29 -5.78 -15.01
N ASP A 179 -3.49 -6.63 -14.38
CA ASP A 179 -3.77 -7.30 -13.11
C ASP A 179 -3.97 -6.29 -11.96
N ILE A 180 -3.23 -5.16 -12.01
CA ILE A 180 -3.30 -4.08 -11.01
C ILE A 180 -4.71 -3.46 -10.89
N TRP A 181 -5.47 -3.45 -11.98
CA TRP A 181 -6.82 -2.88 -11.98
C TRP A 181 -7.82 -3.73 -11.19
N GLU A 182 -7.70 -5.04 -11.23
CA GLU A 182 -8.53 -5.92 -10.40
C GLU A 182 -8.21 -5.69 -8.90
N THR A 183 -6.93 -5.59 -8.58
CA THR A 183 -6.46 -5.30 -7.22
C THR A 183 -6.96 -3.95 -6.70
N LEU A 184 -7.12 -2.95 -7.57
CA LEU A 184 -7.66 -1.63 -7.21
C LEU A 184 -9.20 -1.64 -7.13
N HIS A 185 -9.87 -2.30 -8.05
CA HIS A 185 -11.33 -2.30 -8.12
C HIS A 185 -11.97 -3.10 -6.97
N PHE A 186 -11.32 -4.15 -6.50
CA PHE A 186 -11.87 -4.98 -5.43
C PHE A 186 -12.12 -4.21 -4.13
N PRO A 187 -11.16 -3.47 -3.53
CA PRO A 187 -11.42 -2.62 -2.37
C PRO A 187 -12.53 -1.58 -2.61
N ARG A 188 -12.55 -0.96 -3.80
CA ARG A 188 -13.57 0.02 -4.14
C ARG A 188 -14.98 -0.57 -4.15
N GLN A 189 -15.15 -1.73 -4.80
CA GLN A 189 -16.44 -2.42 -4.85
C GLN A 189 -16.90 -2.86 -3.46
N LEU A 190 -15.98 -3.38 -2.66
CA LEU A 190 -16.23 -3.81 -1.30
C LEU A 190 -16.75 -2.66 -0.42
N LEU A 191 -16.13 -1.49 -0.53
CA LEU A 191 -16.37 -0.36 0.35
C LEU A 191 -17.43 0.65 -0.17
N ALA A 192 -17.84 0.52 -1.43
CA ALA A 192 -18.85 1.39 -2.02
C ALA A 192 -20.17 1.46 -1.21
N PRO A 193 -20.72 0.36 -0.66
CA PRO A 193 -21.93 0.42 0.18
C PRO A 193 -21.74 1.24 1.47
N LYS A 194 -20.51 1.31 1.98
CA LYS A 194 -20.13 2.07 3.18
C LYS A 194 -19.74 3.52 2.86
N ARG A 195 -19.69 3.90 1.57
CA ARG A 195 -19.29 5.22 1.07
C ARG A 195 -17.86 5.60 1.48
N VAL A 196 -16.98 4.64 1.54
CA VAL A 196 -15.55 4.86 1.80
C VAL A 196 -14.82 4.91 0.46
N GLU A 197 -14.05 5.97 0.26
CA GLU A 197 -13.25 6.21 -0.94
C GLU A 197 -11.88 5.52 -0.85
N ILE A 198 -11.30 5.24 -2.01
CA ILE A 198 -9.98 4.63 -2.12
C ILE A 198 -9.01 5.62 -2.74
N LEU A 199 -7.84 5.76 -2.10
CA LEU A 199 -6.73 6.58 -2.56
C LEU A 199 -5.47 5.70 -2.71
N PRO A 200 -5.14 5.20 -3.91
CA PRO A 200 -3.92 4.44 -4.11
C PRO A 200 -2.68 5.36 -4.05
N GLU A 201 -1.69 4.96 -3.28
CA GLU A 201 -0.41 5.67 -3.22
C GLU A 201 0.56 5.07 -4.24
N ILE A 202 0.98 5.91 -5.19
CA ILE A 202 1.95 5.57 -6.22
C ILE A 202 2.86 6.77 -6.43
N HIS A 203 4.08 6.67 -5.96
CA HIS A 203 5.08 7.73 -6.14
C HIS A 203 5.90 7.44 -7.40
N GLU A 204 5.38 7.87 -8.55
CA GLU A 204 5.97 7.65 -9.87
C GLU A 204 5.59 8.79 -10.82
N HIS A 205 5.98 8.70 -12.08
CA HIS A 205 5.68 9.70 -13.11
C HIS A 205 4.16 9.96 -13.20
N TYR A 206 3.79 11.22 -13.37
CA TYR A 206 2.40 11.71 -13.34
C TYR A 206 1.45 11.00 -14.33
N THR A 207 1.96 10.40 -15.39
CA THR A 207 1.13 9.65 -16.34
C THR A 207 0.44 8.44 -15.72
N ILE A 208 1.01 7.86 -14.64
CA ILE A 208 0.35 6.77 -13.90
C ILE A 208 -0.81 7.34 -13.08
N GLN A 209 -0.62 8.47 -12.42
CA GLN A 209 -1.71 9.15 -11.72
C GLN A 209 -2.84 9.53 -12.68
N GLN A 210 -2.51 9.99 -13.90
CA GLN A 210 -3.54 10.28 -14.92
C GLN A 210 -4.36 9.04 -15.28
N LYS A 211 -3.71 7.89 -15.53
CA LYS A 211 -4.42 6.63 -15.81
C LYS A 211 -5.40 6.25 -14.68
N ILE A 212 -5.00 6.44 -13.43
CA ILE A 212 -5.82 6.12 -12.26
C ILE A 212 -6.97 7.12 -12.13
N ALA A 213 -6.71 8.41 -12.33
CA ALA A 213 -7.72 9.45 -12.31
C ALA A 213 -8.78 9.25 -13.42
N GLU A 214 -8.39 8.74 -14.60
CA GLU A 214 -9.29 8.37 -15.70
C GLU A 214 -10.25 7.22 -15.33
N GLN A 215 -9.92 6.43 -14.29
CA GLN A 215 -10.78 5.40 -13.71
C GLN A 215 -11.62 5.93 -12.53
N ASP A 216 -11.68 7.26 -12.36
CA ASP A 216 -12.47 7.95 -11.34
C ASP A 216 -12.03 7.61 -9.90
N TYR A 217 -10.70 7.57 -9.67
CA TYR A 217 -10.09 7.48 -8.34
C TYR A 217 -9.45 8.80 -7.93
N TYR A 218 -9.40 9.04 -6.64
CA TYR A 218 -8.52 10.06 -6.08
C TYR A 218 -7.06 9.70 -6.32
N VAL A 219 -6.24 10.69 -6.59
CA VAL A 219 -4.81 10.52 -6.82
C VAL A 219 -4.00 11.60 -6.13
N TYR A 220 -2.76 11.30 -5.78
CA TYR A 220 -1.80 12.29 -5.35
C TYR A 220 -1.27 13.11 -6.54
N ASP A 221 -1.21 14.42 -6.38
CA ASP A 221 -0.51 15.30 -7.31
C ASP A 221 0.87 15.65 -6.72
N PHE A 222 1.87 14.83 -7.02
CA PHE A 222 3.24 15.07 -6.59
C PHE A 222 3.95 16.19 -7.39
N ALA A 223 3.40 16.61 -8.52
CA ALA A 223 3.96 17.71 -9.31
C ALA A 223 3.58 19.08 -8.76
N LEU A 224 2.34 19.24 -8.28
CA LEU A 224 1.80 20.52 -7.83
C LEU A 224 2.64 21.19 -6.74
N PRO A 225 3.07 20.53 -5.65
CA PRO A 225 3.87 21.13 -4.59
C PRO A 225 5.18 21.72 -5.13
N MET A 226 5.85 21.01 -6.03
CA MET A 226 7.11 21.46 -6.62
C MET A 226 6.91 22.64 -7.57
N LEU A 227 5.81 22.64 -8.31
CA LEU A 227 5.47 23.75 -9.21
C LEU A 227 5.08 25.01 -8.45
N VAL A 228 4.37 24.86 -7.34
CA VAL A 228 4.05 25.98 -6.42
C VAL A 228 5.33 26.55 -5.83
N LEU A 229 6.22 25.73 -5.30
CA LEU A 229 7.52 26.19 -4.78
C LEU A 229 8.34 26.90 -5.87
N HIS A 230 8.42 26.31 -7.06
CA HIS A 230 9.10 26.96 -8.19
C HIS A 230 8.51 28.33 -8.49
N ALA A 231 7.18 28.45 -8.55
CA ALA A 231 6.52 29.73 -8.82
C ALA A 231 6.84 30.79 -7.75
N LEU A 232 6.81 30.39 -6.48
CA LEU A 232 7.13 31.28 -5.35
C LEU A 232 8.59 31.75 -5.36
N TYR A 233 9.55 30.85 -5.62
CA TYR A 233 10.97 31.20 -5.62
C TYR A 233 11.44 31.94 -6.87
N SER A 234 10.91 31.59 -8.04
CA SER A 234 11.33 32.18 -9.34
C SER A 234 10.51 33.40 -9.75
N GLY A 235 9.34 33.64 -9.14
CA GLY A 235 8.36 34.64 -9.58
C GLY A 235 7.72 34.27 -10.95
N ASN A 236 7.87 33.04 -11.44
CA ASN A 236 7.37 32.59 -12.73
C ASN A 236 6.34 31.48 -12.58
N VAL A 237 5.10 31.77 -12.94
CA VAL A 237 3.94 30.86 -12.81
C VAL A 237 3.67 30.01 -14.06
N ASN A 238 4.40 30.21 -15.17
CA ASN A 238 4.05 29.59 -16.46
C ASN A 238 3.98 28.06 -16.38
N ARG A 239 4.89 27.41 -15.65
CA ARG A 239 4.88 25.95 -15.49
C ARG A 239 3.69 25.49 -14.66
N LEU A 240 3.32 26.22 -13.63
CA LEU A 240 2.15 25.93 -12.80
C LEU A 240 0.86 26.07 -13.60
N VAL A 241 0.72 27.18 -14.38
CA VAL A 241 -0.43 27.38 -15.25
C VAL A 241 -0.55 26.26 -16.29
N HIS A 242 0.56 25.92 -16.96
CA HIS A 242 0.57 24.81 -17.90
C HIS A 242 0.15 23.48 -17.26
N TRP A 243 0.64 23.18 -16.06
CA TRP A 243 0.22 22.00 -15.31
C TRP A 243 -1.29 21.98 -15.06
N MET A 244 -1.86 23.11 -14.61
CA MET A 244 -3.30 23.24 -14.39
C MET A 244 -4.13 23.08 -15.67
N GLU A 245 -3.58 23.43 -16.83
CA GLU A 245 -4.24 23.26 -18.14
C GLU A 245 -4.27 21.82 -18.61
N ILE A 246 -3.21 21.04 -18.34
CA ILE A 246 -3.10 19.63 -18.76
C ILE A 246 -3.68 18.65 -17.76
N CYS A 247 -3.83 19.05 -16.49
CA CYS A 247 -4.52 18.24 -15.50
C CYS A 247 -6.02 18.19 -15.82
N PRO A 248 -6.61 17.01 -15.99
CA PRO A 248 -8.04 16.90 -16.24
C PRO A 248 -8.82 17.38 -15.00
N HIS A 249 -9.37 18.59 -15.07
CA HIS A 249 -10.05 19.31 -13.98
C HIS A 249 -11.20 18.55 -13.28
N LYS A 250 -11.67 17.43 -13.84
CA LYS A 250 -12.79 16.67 -13.28
C LYS A 250 -12.40 15.50 -12.39
N GLN A 251 -11.12 15.08 -12.42
CA GLN A 251 -10.68 13.83 -11.80
C GLN A 251 -9.47 14.00 -10.87
N PHE A 252 -8.68 15.09 -11.06
CA PHE A 252 -7.64 15.47 -10.09
C PHE A 252 -8.30 16.23 -8.93
N THR A 253 -8.95 15.52 -8.07
CA THR A 253 -9.24 16.07 -6.76
C THR A 253 -7.94 15.96 -5.97
N THR A 254 -7.15 17.02 -6.03
CA THR A 254 -5.92 17.16 -5.23
C THR A 254 -6.34 17.22 -3.78
N LEU A 255 -6.48 16.08 -3.13
CA LEU A 255 -6.88 16.04 -1.73
C LEU A 255 -5.72 16.37 -0.81
N TYR A 256 -4.47 16.17 -1.25
CA TYR A 256 -3.34 16.29 -0.34
C TYR A 256 -2.09 16.77 -1.05
N THR A 257 -1.64 17.95 -0.70
CA THR A 257 -0.23 18.33 -0.79
C THR A 257 0.47 17.74 0.44
N GLU A 258 0.95 16.52 0.36
CA GLU A 258 1.86 16.03 1.37
C GLU A 258 3.15 16.84 1.32
N TRP A 259 3.38 17.67 2.31
CA TRP A 259 4.69 18.17 2.67
C TRP A 259 5.49 17.06 3.35
N SER A 260 5.49 15.87 2.79
CA SER A 260 6.44 14.87 3.20
C SER A 260 7.76 15.23 2.52
N MET A 261 8.67 15.78 3.28
CA MET A 261 10.06 15.61 2.94
C MET A 261 10.28 14.10 2.89
N SER A 262 10.22 13.51 1.69
CA SER A 262 10.70 12.17 1.49
C SER A 262 12.15 12.21 1.94
N ARG A 263 12.43 11.63 3.09
CA ARG A 263 13.80 11.28 3.43
C ARG A 263 14.17 10.18 2.46
N THR A 264 14.75 10.57 1.33
CA THR A 264 15.64 9.70 0.59
C THR A 264 16.73 9.28 1.56
N CYS A 265 16.65 8.07 2.04
CA CYS A 265 17.80 7.32 2.55
C CYS A 265 18.15 6.24 1.55
#